data_f9eb9748fd31ff9ee23d79dccf62f6ef
#
_entry.id   f9eb9748fd31ff9ee23d79dccf62f6ef
#
_cell.length_a   1.000
_cell.length_b   1.000
_cell.length_c   1.000
_cell.angle_alpha   90.00
_cell.angle_beta   90.00
_cell.angle_gamma   90.00
#
_symmetry.space_group_name_H-M   'P 1'
#
loop_
_entity.id
_entity.type
_entity.pdbx_description
1 polymer ?
#
loop_
_entity_poly.entity_id
_entity_poly.type
_entity_poly.pdbx_seq_one_letter_code
_entity_poly.pdbx_strand_id
1 'polypeptide(L)'
;PPPGALPVGNTCGAPAARLGATLNRYPERDAVELRDALAAYVSGQTGVAVTRDNVWAANGSNEVLQQLLQAFGGPGRSVLGFQPSYSMHPILASGTQTEFIDCPRGADFRIDAEAALAAIAEHAPDIVFVTTPNNPTGEATDLDVVERIIAAAPGIVVVDEAYMEFSDSPSSCTLLAKYPTKLVVSRTMSKAFDFAGGRLGYFVAAPAFVEAVMLVRLPYHLSVLSQAAALVALRHSDETLETVAKLSAERDRVAAKLTELGYRVQDSESNFIFFGDFADQHAVFEAFLERGVLIRDVGATGHLRVTVGLPEENDTFLAVAADLAHHGVGNDDDPHAQGAAQ
;
A
#
# COMPACT_ATOMS: atom_id res chain seq x y z
N PRO A 1 1.04 -10.74 -4.85
CA PRO A 1 2.48 -10.75 -4.57
C PRO A 1 3.19 -11.25 -5.82
N PRO A 2 4.36 -10.69 -6.17
CA PRO A 2 5.08 -11.18 -7.33
C PRO A 2 5.48 -12.64 -7.10
N PRO A 3 5.38 -13.52 -8.09
CA PRO A 3 5.94 -14.84 -8.04
C PRO A 3 7.44 -14.73 -8.28
N GLY A 4 8.19 -14.89 -7.26
CA GLY A 4 9.64 -14.87 -7.29
C GLY A 4 10.06 -15.23 -5.87
N ALA A 5 10.10 -16.53 -5.58
CA ALA A 5 10.40 -16.99 -4.24
C ALA A 5 11.67 -16.33 -3.73
N LEU A 6 11.50 -15.46 -2.76
CA LEU A 6 12.61 -15.05 -1.92
C LEU A 6 13.26 -16.31 -1.31
N PRO A 7 14.58 -16.28 -1.04
CA PRO A 7 15.29 -17.37 -0.40
C PRO A 7 14.76 -17.75 0.99
N VAL A 8 13.80 -17.02 1.52
CA VAL A 8 13.14 -17.26 2.83
C VAL A 8 12.59 -18.69 2.94
N GLY A 9 12.07 -19.28 1.86
CA GLY A 9 11.54 -20.65 1.87
C GLY A 9 12.60 -21.72 2.15
N ASN A 10 13.83 -21.53 1.69
CA ASN A 10 14.92 -22.52 1.84
C ASN A 10 15.71 -22.35 3.14
N THR A 11 15.70 -21.16 3.75
CA THR A 11 16.42 -20.87 5.01
C THR A 11 15.59 -21.13 6.26
N CYS A 12 14.27 -21.27 6.13
CA CYS A 12 13.36 -21.45 7.26
C CYS A 12 13.28 -22.89 7.84
N GLY A 13 13.84 -23.91 7.17
CA GLY A 13 13.65 -25.31 7.59
C GLY A 13 14.11 -25.63 9.01
N ALA A 14 15.33 -25.34 9.39
CA ALA A 14 15.85 -25.61 10.72
C ALA A 14 15.33 -24.64 11.81
N PRO A 15 15.20 -23.33 11.55
CA PRO A 15 14.53 -22.40 12.46
C PRO A 15 13.07 -22.77 12.70
N ALA A 16 12.29 -23.13 11.68
CA ALA A 16 10.90 -23.53 11.79
C ALA A 16 10.71 -24.78 12.68
N ALA A 17 11.58 -25.77 12.57
CA ALA A 17 11.54 -26.96 13.43
C ALA A 17 11.80 -26.64 14.91
N ARG A 18 12.72 -25.71 15.18
CA ARG A 18 12.98 -25.25 16.56
C ARG A 18 11.81 -24.46 17.13
N LEU A 19 11.23 -23.59 16.32
CA LEU A 19 10.05 -22.81 16.71
C LEU A 19 8.84 -23.70 16.94
N GLY A 20 8.68 -24.76 16.15
CA GLY A 20 7.61 -25.76 16.35
C GLY A 20 7.58 -26.34 17.77
N ALA A 21 8.75 -26.53 18.38
CA ALA A 21 8.87 -27.02 19.75
C ALA A 21 8.44 -25.99 20.83
N THR A 22 8.23 -24.71 20.46
CA THR A 22 7.86 -23.63 21.38
C THR A 22 6.42 -23.15 21.21
N LEU A 23 5.66 -23.71 20.25
CA LEU A 23 4.29 -23.26 19.93
C LEU A 23 3.27 -23.47 21.05
N ASN A 24 3.60 -24.24 22.06
CA ASN A 24 2.79 -24.41 23.27
C ASN A 24 2.90 -23.23 24.26
N ARG A 25 3.66 -22.20 23.93
CA ARG A 25 3.84 -20.98 24.74
C ARG A 25 3.41 -19.75 23.99
N TYR A 26 2.91 -18.76 24.72
CA TYR A 26 2.65 -17.44 24.13
C TYR A 26 3.94 -16.79 23.64
N PRO A 27 3.88 -15.99 22.54
CA PRO A 27 5.01 -15.21 22.07
C PRO A 27 5.44 -14.16 23.11
N GLU A 28 6.59 -13.54 22.88
CA GLU A 28 7.00 -12.36 23.64
C GLU A 28 6.00 -11.23 23.34
N ARG A 29 5.49 -10.61 24.42
CA ARG A 29 4.32 -9.75 24.40
C ARG A 29 4.51 -8.49 23.54
N ASP A 30 5.68 -7.90 23.57
CA ASP A 30 5.97 -6.59 23.00
C ASP A 30 6.81 -6.68 21.72
N ALA A 31 7.08 -7.91 21.22
CA ALA A 31 7.84 -8.20 20.00
C ALA A 31 9.16 -7.41 19.91
N VAL A 32 9.93 -7.39 21.02
CA VAL A 32 11.10 -6.52 21.20
C VAL A 32 12.13 -6.71 20.10
N GLU A 33 12.58 -7.94 19.84
CA GLU A 33 13.58 -8.25 18.80
C GLU A 33 13.09 -7.81 17.41
N LEU A 34 11.82 -8.05 17.10
CA LEU A 34 11.23 -7.65 15.83
C LEU A 34 11.17 -6.12 15.68
N ARG A 35 10.74 -5.43 16.71
CA ARG A 35 10.66 -3.96 16.70
C ARG A 35 12.04 -3.31 16.62
N ASP A 36 13.08 -3.88 17.24
CA ASP A 36 14.46 -3.46 17.09
C ASP A 36 14.95 -3.65 15.64
N ALA A 37 14.65 -4.80 15.03
CA ALA A 37 15.02 -5.09 13.64
C ALA A 37 14.31 -4.16 12.64
N LEU A 38 13.01 -3.91 12.82
CA LEU A 38 12.24 -2.97 12.01
C LEU A 38 12.77 -1.53 12.15
N ALA A 39 13.10 -1.11 13.37
CA ALA A 39 13.67 0.20 13.64
C ALA A 39 15.03 0.38 12.93
N ALA A 40 15.89 -0.64 12.99
CA ALA A 40 17.17 -0.64 12.28
C ALA A 40 16.98 -0.57 10.75
N TYR A 41 16.03 -1.35 10.21
CA TYR A 41 15.69 -1.32 8.79
C TYR A 41 15.24 0.07 8.34
N VAL A 42 14.25 0.65 9.03
CA VAL A 42 13.75 2.00 8.69
C VAL A 42 14.85 3.04 8.81
N SER A 43 15.67 2.99 9.86
CA SER A 43 16.80 3.93 10.04
C SER A 43 17.79 3.83 8.88
N GLY A 44 18.10 2.61 8.42
CA GLY A 44 18.99 2.37 7.28
C GLY A 44 18.42 2.90 5.96
N GLN A 45 17.11 2.74 5.75
CA GLN A 45 16.43 3.19 4.52
C GLN A 45 16.22 4.70 4.45
N THR A 46 15.95 5.35 5.57
CA THR A 46 15.50 6.75 5.60
C THR A 46 16.56 7.72 6.10
N GLY A 47 17.62 7.24 6.74
CA GLY A 47 18.60 8.07 7.45
C GLY A 47 18.06 8.69 8.75
N VAL A 48 16.81 8.39 9.12
CA VAL A 48 16.17 8.91 10.34
C VAL A 48 16.51 8.00 11.53
N ALA A 49 16.90 8.57 12.66
CA ALA A 49 17.15 7.80 13.88
C ALA A 49 15.81 7.29 14.45
N VAL A 50 15.55 6.00 14.27
CA VAL A 50 14.37 5.29 14.76
C VAL A 50 14.81 4.22 15.76
N THR A 51 14.12 4.12 16.88
CA THR A 51 14.30 3.08 17.89
C THR A 51 13.04 2.21 17.99
N ARG A 52 13.11 1.07 18.68
CA ARG A 52 11.91 0.25 18.90
C ARG A 52 10.75 1.00 19.56
N ASP A 53 11.04 2.05 20.34
CA ASP A 53 9.99 2.82 21.01
C ASP A 53 9.17 3.66 20.01
N ASN A 54 9.71 3.85 18.81
CA ASN A 54 9.02 4.48 17.69
C ASN A 54 8.24 3.50 16.82
N VAL A 55 8.42 2.18 16.98
CA VAL A 55 7.87 1.17 16.06
C VAL A 55 6.81 0.34 16.77
N TRP A 56 5.68 0.18 16.11
CA TRP A 56 4.65 -0.79 16.47
C TRP A 56 4.42 -1.77 15.34
N ALA A 57 4.29 -3.06 15.64
CA ALA A 57 4.06 -4.11 14.65
C ALA A 57 2.75 -4.86 14.91
N ALA A 58 2.03 -5.23 13.84
CA ALA A 58 0.74 -5.93 13.90
C ALA A 58 0.55 -6.88 12.70
N ASN A 59 -0.60 -7.60 12.64
CA ASN A 59 -0.89 -8.60 11.61
C ASN A 59 -1.25 -7.96 10.24
N GLY A 60 -0.26 -7.31 9.63
CA GLY A 60 -0.38 -6.52 8.42
C GLY A 60 -0.81 -5.07 8.70
N SER A 61 -0.64 -4.19 7.69
CA SER A 61 -0.99 -2.77 7.83
C SER A 61 -2.48 -2.55 8.13
N ASN A 62 -3.37 -3.47 7.73
CA ASN A 62 -4.79 -3.36 8.05
C ASN A 62 -5.05 -3.37 9.57
N GLU A 63 -4.39 -4.25 10.32
CA GLU A 63 -4.51 -4.25 11.78
C GLU A 63 -3.86 -3.01 12.39
N VAL A 64 -2.74 -2.54 11.83
CA VAL A 64 -2.11 -1.27 12.21
C VAL A 64 -3.11 -0.11 12.09
N LEU A 65 -3.74 0.05 10.91
CA LEU A 65 -4.72 1.10 10.65
C LEU A 65 -5.96 0.95 11.53
N GLN A 66 -6.44 -0.28 11.74
CA GLN A 66 -7.57 -0.56 12.64
C GLN A 66 -7.26 -0.16 14.08
N GLN A 67 -6.08 -0.49 14.59
CA GLN A 67 -5.67 -0.13 15.95
C GLN A 67 -5.51 1.39 16.11
N LEU A 68 -5.02 2.10 15.09
CA LEU A 68 -4.98 3.56 15.07
C LEU A 68 -6.38 4.17 15.11
N LEU A 69 -7.32 3.63 14.31
CA LEU A 69 -8.72 4.06 14.34
C LEU A 69 -9.40 3.73 15.69
N GLN A 70 -9.08 2.61 16.33
CA GLN A 70 -9.56 2.28 17.67
C GLN A 70 -9.02 3.20 18.77
N ALA A 71 -7.77 3.67 18.60
CA ALA A 71 -7.14 4.55 19.59
C ALA A 71 -7.54 6.03 19.42
N PHE A 72 -7.73 6.49 18.18
CA PHE A 72 -7.89 7.91 17.86
C PHE A 72 -9.21 8.26 17.17
N GLY A 73 -9.92 7.27 16.59
CA GLY A 73 -11.24 7.39 15.99
C GLY A 73 -12.38 7.00 16.93
N GLY A 74 -13.47 6.52 16.36
CA GLY A 74 -14.65 6.06 17.10
C GLY A 74 -15.89 6.94 16.92
N PRO A 75 -16.99 6.66 17.65
CA PRO A 75 -18.22 7.42 17.55
C PRO A 75 -18.03 8.93 17.80
N GLY A 76 -18.54 9.75 16.90
CA GLY A 76 -18.43 11.21 16.95
C GLY A 76 -17.08 11.76 16.51
N ARG A 77 -16.21 10.92 15.98
CA ARG A 77 -14.93 11.30 15.36
C ARG A 77 -14.95 11.00 13.86
N SER A 78 -14.06 11.67 13.14
CA SER A 78 -14.00 11.56 11.68
C SER A 78 -12.57 11.29 11.19
N VAL A 79 -12.50 10.63 10.02
CA VAL A 79 -11.28 10.45 9.25
C VAL A 79 -11.49 10.94 7.82
N LEU A 80 -10.60 11.80 7.34
CA LEU A 80 -10.58 12.27 5.96
C LEU A 80 -9.62 11.43 5.14
N GLY A 81 -10.03 11.01 3.93
CA GLY A 81 -9.21 10.28 2.96
C GLY A 81 -9.41 10.77 1.54
N PHE A 82 -8.48 10.46 0.65
CA PHE A 82 -8.44 10.94 -0.74
C PHE A 82 -8.76 9.82 -1.72
N GLN A 83 -9.98 9.81 -2.30
CA GLN A 83 -10.43 8.76 -3.22
C GLN A 83 -10.19 9.13 -4.71
N PRO A 84 -9.95 8.15 -5.60
CA PRO A 84 -9.79 6.73 -5.30
C PRO A 84 -8.49 6.43 -4.56
N SER A 85 -8.59 5.57 -3.53
CA SER A 85 -7.47 5.12 -2.74
C SER A 85 -7.72 3.71 -2.20
N TYR A 86 -6.93 3.26 -1.22
CA TYR A 86 -7.04 1.93 -0.66
C TYR A 86 -8.43 1.68 -0.06
N SER A 87 -9.18 0.76 -0.66
CA SER A 87 -10.60 0.49 -0.34
C SER A 87 -10.85 0.07 1.11
N MET A 88 -9.83 -0.37 1.83
CA MET A 88 -9.97 -0.73 3.24
C MET A 88 -10.08 0.49 4.17
N HIS A 89 -9.67 1.68 3.77
CA HIS A 89 -9.76 2.87 4.63
C HIS A 89 -11.20 3.16 5.06
N PRO A 90 -12.19 3.33 4.14
CA PRO A 90 -13.58 3.53 4.55
C PRO A 90 -14.17 2.31 5.27
N ILE A 91 -13.77 1.08 4.92
CA ILE A 91 -14.24 -0.14 5.58
C ILE A 91 -13.78 -0.19 7.04
N LEU A 92 -12.51 0.11 7.31
CA LEU A 92 -11.95 0.14 8.66
C LEU A 92 -12.56 1.28 9.49
N ALA A 93 -12.77 2.45 8.87
CA ALA A 93 -13.46 3.57 9.51
C ALA A 93 -14.88 3.17 9.94
N SER A 94 -15.64 2.57 9.02
CA SER A 94 -16.99 2.05 9.33
C SER A 94 -16.97 1.00 10.46
N GLY A 95 -16.01 0.06 10.40
CA GLY A 95 -15.85 -0.99 11.42
C GLY A 95 -15.49 -0.47 12.81
N THR A 96 -14.95 0.73 12.91
CA THR A 96 -14.66 1.43 14.18
C THR A 96 -15.66 2.53 14.52
N GLN A 97 -16.73 2.65 13.75
CA GLN A 97 -17.75 3.70 13.89
C GLN A 97 -17.16 5.13 13.77
N THR A 98 -16.09 5.27 13.00
CA THR A 98 -15.49 6.57 12.65
C THR A 98 -16.13 7.04 11.35
N GLU A 99 -16.58 8.28 11.28
CA GLU A 99 -17.10 8.87 10.05
C GLU A 99 -16.01 9.00 9.01
N PHE A 100 -16.23 8.49 7.78
CA PHE A 100 -15.30 8.65 6.68
C PHE A 100 -15.70 9.82 5.80
N ILE A 101 -14.82 10.81 5.68
CA ILE A 101 -14.98 11.99 4.83
C ILE A 101 -14.14 11.78 3.58
N ASP A 102 -14.81 11.81 2.43
CA ASP A 102 -14.14 11.67 1.13
C ASP A 102 -13.75 13.04 0.58
N CYS A 103 -12.46 13.19 0.30
CA CYS A 103 -11.91 14.31 -0.47
C CYS A 103 -11.42 13.73 -1.81
N PRO A 104 -12.10 14.00 -2.95
CA PRO A 104 -11.73 13.40 -4.21
C PRO A 104 -10.36 13.89 -4.69
N ARG A 105 -9.60 13.00 -5.33
CA ARG A 105 -8.38 13.35 -6.05
C ARG A 105 -8.72 14.12 -7.33
N GLY A 106 -7.76 14.83 -7.88
CA GLY A 106 -7.90 15.52 -9.17
C GLY A 106 -8.15 14.54 -10.34
N ALA A 107 -8.46 15.08 -11.50
CA ALA A 107 -8.68 14.28 -12.72
C ALA A 107 -7.42 13.51 -13.18
N ASP A 108 -6.25 13.91 -12.69
CA ASP A 108 -4.96 13.23 -12.86
C ASP A 108 -4.66 12.23 -11.72
N PHE A 109 -5.64 11.97 -10.86
CA PHE A 109 -5.55 11.12 -9.65
C PHE A 109 -4.56 11.60 -8.57
N ARG A 110 -4.03 12.82 -8.69
CA ARG A 110 -3.15 13.41 -7.66
C ARG A 110 -3.98 14.08 -6.56
N ILE A 111 -3.39 14.23 -5.38
CA ILE A 111 -3.97 15.05 -4.32
C ILE A 111 -3.78 16.52 -4.69
N ASP A 112 -4.88 17.24 -4.90
CA ASP A 112 -4.85 18.70 -4.98
C ASP A 112 -4.65 19.27 -3.58
N ALA A 113 -3.51 19.94 -3.37
CA ALA A 113 -3.12 20.46 -2.08
C ALA A 113 -4.11 21.52 -1.56
N GLU A 114 -4.62 22.40 -2.42
CA GLU A 114 -5.55 23.46 -2.00
C GLU A 114 -6.91 22.88 -1.63
N ALA A 115 -7.42 21.92 -2.41
CA ALA A 115 -8.64 21.20 -2.09
C ALA A 115 -8.51 20.40 -0.78
N ALA A 116 -7.37 19.73 -0.56
CA ALA A 116 -7.07 19.00 0.66
C ALA A 116 -7.09 19.93 1.89
N LEU A 117 -6.42 21.09 1.80
CA LEU A 117 -6.38 22.06 2.88
C LEU A 117 -7.76 22.67 3.16
N ALA A 118 -8.55 22.95 2.12
CA ALA A 118 -9.92 23.44 2.27
C ALA A 118 -10.81 22.41 2.98
N ALA A 119 -10.76 21.13 2.57
CA ALA A 119 -11.51 20.05 3.20
C ALA A 119 -11.09 19.84 4.68
N ILE A 120 -9.80 19.89 4.99
CA ILE A 120 -9.31 19.83 6.37
C ILE A 120 -9.83 21.00 7.21
N ALA A 121 -9.84 22.21 6.66
CA ALA A 121 -10.34 23.39 7.37
C ALA A 121 -11.87 23.34 7.59
N GLU A 122 -12.62 22.82 6.62
CA GLU A 122 -14.08 22.70 6.69
C GLU A 122 -14.52 21.63 7.69
N HIS A 123 -13.89 20.44 7.61
CA HIS A 123 -14.36 19.28 8.37
C HIS A 123 -13.61 19.07 9.71
N ALA A 124 -12.46 19.70 9.90
CA ALA A 124 -11.61 19.55 11.08
C ALA A 124 -11.44 18.08 11.54
N PRO A 125 -11.01 17.14 10.66
CA PRO A 125 -10.99 15.72 10.95
C PRO A 125 -10.05 15.36 12.09
N ASP A 126 -10.42 14.34 12.88
CA ASP A 126 -9.55 13.77 13.93
C ASP A 126 -8.37 13.01 13.34
N ILE A 127 -8.57 12.41 12.15
CA ILE A 127 -7.56 11.62 11.43
C ILE A 127 -7.56 12.03 9.96
N VAL A 128 -6.38 12.09 9.33
CA VAL A 128 -6.26 12.20 7.88
C VAL A 128 -5.45 11.00 7.38
N PHE A 129 -5.96 10.26 6.39
CA PHE A 129 -5.23 9.22 5.68
C PHE A 129 -4.63 9.76 4.39
N VAL A 130 -3.31 9.62 4.22
CA VAL A 130 -2.60 9.89 2.97
C VAL A 130 -1.92 8.60 2.51
N THR A 131 -2.26 8.10 1.33
CA THR A 131 -1.63 6.89 0.76
C THR A 131 -0.62 7.31 -0.28
N THR A 132 0.65 6.94 -0.08
CA THR A 132 1.74 7.28 -1.00
C THR A 132 2.87 6.23 -0.98
N PRO A 133 3.24 5.62 -2.13
CA PRO A 133 2.50 5.62 -3.39
C PRO A 133 1.07 5.11 -3.26
N ASN A 134 0.13 5.72 -4.01
CA ASN A 134 -1.28 5.43 -3.88
C ASN A 134 -1.68 4.09 -4.51
N ASN A 135 -2.64 3.43 -3.95
CA ASN A 135 -3.32 2.27 -4.52
C ASN A 135 -4.81 2.63 -4.73
N PRO A 136 -5.35 2.64 -5.97
CA PRO A 136 -4.87 1.86 -7.12
C PRO A 136 -4.03 2.62 -8.15
N THR A 137 -3.80 3.89 -8.03
CA THR A 137 -3.31 4.75 -9.11
C THR A 137 -1.80 4.69 -9.32
N GLY A 138 -1.03 4.37 -8.27
CA GLY A 138 0.41 4.11 -8.35
C GLY A 138 1.30 5.31 -8.07
N GLU A 139 0.76 6.55 -8.19
CA GLU A 139 1.58 7.75 -8.05
C GLU A 139 2.01 8.01 -6.60
N ALA A 140 3.18 8.60 -6.43
CA ALA A 140 3.62 9.15 -5.16
C ALA A 140 3.13 10.59 -4.99
N THR A 141 2.72 10.93 -3.77
CA THR A 141 2.38 12.30 -3.40
C THR A 141 3.65 13.03 -2.96
N ASP A 142 3.90 14.21 -3.51
CA ASP A 142 5.06 15.01 -3.16
C ASP A 142 5.15 15.27 -1.65
N LEU A 143 6.35 15.16 -1.09
CA LEU A 143 6.56 15.26 0.36
C LEU A 143 6.15 16.63 0.92
N ASP A 144 6.27 17.70 0.14
CA ASP A 144 5.82 19.05 0.53
C ASP A 144 4.28 19.12 0.60
N VAL A 145 3.55 18.43 -0.26
CA VAL A 145 2.08 18.31 -0.17
C VAL A 145 1.70 17.53 1.10
N VAL A 146 2.38 16.41 1.36
CA VAL A 146 2.18 15.63 2.60
C VAL A 146 2.45 16.52 3.83
N GLU A 147 3.54 17.27 3.82
CA GLU A 147 3.90 18.16 4.93
C GLU A 147 2.86 19.27 5.16
N ARG A 148 2.33 19.88 4.08
CA ARG A 148 1.26 20.88 4.18
C ARG A 148 -0.01 20.28 4.81
N ILE A 149 -0.38 19.05 4.43
CA ILE A 149 -1.51 18.34 5.04
C ILE A 149 -1.27 18.10 6.53
N ILE A 150 -0.08 17.62 6.92
CA ILE A 150 0.28 17.41 8.33
C ILE A 150 0.21 18.71 9.13
N ALA A 151 0.74 19.80 8.58
CA ALA A 151 0.73 21.10 9.25
C ALA A 151 -0.70 21.61 9.50
N ALA A 152 -1.59 21.46 8.50
CA ALA A 152 -2.98 21.95 8.55
C ALA A 152 -3.91 21.05 9.39
N ALA A 153 -3.67 19.74 9.45
CA ALA A 153 -4.53 18.80 10.17
C ALA A 153 -4.63 19.16 11.67
N PRO A 154 -5.85 19.28 12.24
CA PRO A 154 -6.02 19.49 13.67
C PRO A 154 -5.70 18.24 14.48
N GLY A 155 -5.97 17.05 13.92
CA GLY A 155 -5.71 15.75 14.51
C GLY A 155 -4.43 15.09 13.98
N ILE A 156 -4.42 13.76 13.93
CA ILE A 156 -3.28 12.97 13.46
C ILE A 156 -3.34 12.76 11.95
N VAL A 157 -2.17 12.62 11.33
CA VAL A 157 -2.04 12.23 9.92
C VAL A 157 -1.34 10.88 9.85
N VAL A 158 -2.00 9.90 9.25
CA VAL A 158 -1.47 8.58 8.98
C VAL A 158 -1.09 8.52 7.51
N VAL A 159 0.21 8.44 7.23
CA VAL A 159 0.73 8.26 5.88
C VAL A 159 0.93 6.76 5.65
N ASP A 160 0.16 6.18 4.72
CA ASP A 160 0.26 4.77 4.35
C ASP A 160 1.27 4.60 3.22
N GLU A 161 2.47 4.17 3.59
CA GLU A 161 3.64 3.92 2.72
C GLU A 161 3.78 2.43 2.38
N ALA A 162 2.69 1.74 2.07
CA ALA A 162 2.71 0.30 1.79
C ALA A 162 3.55 -0.10 0.57
N TYR A 163 3.90 0.83 -0.31
CA TYR A 163 4.68 0.60 -1.53
C TYR A 163 5.98 1.41 -1.58
N MET A 164 6.41 1.97 -0.46
CA MET A 164 7.53 2.92 -0.41
C MET A 164 8.86 2.33 -0.90
N GLU A 165 9.07 1.03 -0.78
CA GLU A 165 10.27 0.35 -1.26
C GLU A 165 10.38 0.33 -2.80
N PHE A 166 9.28 0.57 -3.54
CA PHE A 166 9.26 0.69 -5.00
C PHE A 166 9.39 2.13 -5.50
N SER A 167 9.43 3.10 -4.58
CA SER A 167 9.40 4.53 -4.85
C SER A 167 10.79 5.14 -4.72
N ASP A 168 11.09 6.08 -5.61
CA ASP A 168 12.27 6.94 -5.52
C ASP A 168 12.00 8.21 -4.68
N SER A 169 10.75 8.44 -4.31
CA SER A 169 10.33 9.58 -3.49
C SER A 169 10.81 9.44 -2.04
N PRO A 170 11.11 10.53 -1.34
CA PRO A 170 11.53 10.48 0.06
C PRO A 170 10.39 10.05 0.98
N SER A 171 10.69 9.18 1.95
CA SER A 171 9.73 8.75 2.96
C SER A 171 9.30 9.89 3.88
N SER A 172 8.01 9.88 4.26
CA SER A 172 7.45 10.76 5.29
C SER A 172 8.05 10.55 6.68
N CYS A 173 8.80 9.45 6.89
CA CYS A 173 9.58 9.26 8.12
C CYS A 173 10.56 10.41 8.38
N THR A 174 11.03 11.11 7.34
CA THR A 174 11.91 12.30 7.46
C THR A 174 11.24 13.46 8.20
N LEU A 175 9.91 13.48 8.26
CA LEU A 175 9.11 14.50 8.93
C LEU A 175 8.76 14.16 10.40
N LEU A 176 9.08 12.95 10.88
CA LEU A 176 8.69 12.49 12.23
C LEU A 176 9.20 13.43 13.34
N ALA A 177 10.45 13.88 13.24
CA ALA A 177 11.02 14.78 14.23
C ALA A 177 10.36 16.18 14.27
N LYS A 178 9.83 16.62 13.13
CA LYS A 178 9.14 17.91 12.99
C LYS A 178 7.69 17.85 13.50
N TYR A 179 7.03 16.69 13.35
CA TYR A 179 5.63 16.51 13.70
C TYR A 179 5.39 15.34 14.68
N PRO A 180 6.05 15.32 15.86
CA PRO A 180 6.04 14.18 16.77
C PRO A 180 4.67 13.90 17.41
N THR A 181 3.74 14.85 17.37
CA THR A 181 2.38 14.71 17.93
C THR A 181 1.30 14.48 16.89
N LYS A 182 1.68 14.45 15.59
CA LYS A 182 0.70 14.38 14.49
C LYS A 182 0.97 13.25 13.52
N LEU A 183 2.24 12.92 13.24
CA LEU A 183 2.59 12.02 12.14
C LEU A 183 2.75 10.57 12.60
N VAL A 184 2.07 9.68 11.87
CA VAL A 184 2.24 8.22 11.93
C VAL A 184 2.51 7.73 10.51
N VAL A 185 3.57 6.97 10.29
CA VAL A 185 3.89 6.37 8.99
C VAL A 185 3.64 4.87 9.04
N SER A 186 2.64 4.38 8.30
CA SER A 186 2.29 2.96 8.21
C SER A 186 3.06 2.27 7.08
N ARG A 187 3.57 1.08 7.33
CA ARG A 187 4.29 0.25 6.36
C ARG A 187 3.87 -1.22 6.44
N THR A 188 4.23 -2.00 5.43
CA THR A 188 3.91 -3.43 5.39
C THR A 188 5.03 -4.24 4.75
N MET A 189 5.24 -5.46 5.24
CA MET A 189 6.11 -6.43 4.57
C MET A 189 5.39 -7.23 3.48
N SER A 190 4.08 -7.02 3.29
CA SER A 190 3.25 -7.80 2.34
C SER A 190 3.58 -7.54 0.87
N LYS A 191 4.33 -6.49 0.54
CA LYS A 191 4.63 -6.05 -0.83
C LYS A 191 6.09 -6.32 -1.20
N ALA A 192 6.99 -5.42 -0.84
CA ALA A 192 8.41 -5.52 -1.15
C ALA A 192 9.06 -6.82 -0.64
N PHE A 193 8.70 -7.26 0.56
CA PHE A 193 9.25 -8.46 1.18
C PHE A 193 8.55 -9.77 0.77
N ASP A 194 7.61 -9.74 -0.18
CA ASP A 194 6.82 -10.93 -0.59
C ASP A 194 6.22 -11.70 0.62
N PHE A 195 5.86 -10.95 1.65
CA PHE A 195 5.46 -11.49 2.95
C PHE A 195 3.94 -11.38 3.20
N ALA A 196 3.15 -11.39 2.12
CA ALA A 196 1.70 -11.25 2.21
C ALA A 196 1.04 -12.34 3.06
N GLY A 197 1.52 -13.60 2.95
CA GLY A 197 1.06 -14.75 3.76
C GLY A 197 1.58 -14.72 5.20
N GLY A 198 2.70 -14.04 5.47
CA GLY A 198 3.29 -13.92 6.81
C GLY A 198 2.60 -12.90 7.70
N ARG A 199 1.75 -12.04 7.11
CA ARG A 199 0.91 -11.08 7.81
C ARG A 199 1.68 -10.16 8.77
N LEU A 200 2.61 -9.34 8.25
CA LEU A 200 3.27 -8.32 9.05
C LEU A 200 3.14 -6.94 8.43
N GLY A 201 2.69 -5.99 9.25
CA GLY A 201 2.74 -4.56 9.02
C GLY A 201 3.21 -3.85 10.27
N TYR A 202 3.60 -2.61 10.13
CA TYR A 202 4.08 -1.81 11.25
C TYR A 202 3.83 -0.33 10.99
N PHE A 203 3.89 0.48 12.05
CA PHE A 203 4.01 1.92 11.89
C PHE A 203 5.24 2.45 12.60
N VAL A 204 5.66 3.63 12.17
CA VAL A 204 6.73 4.43 12.79
C VAL A 204 6.13 5.76 13.21
N ALA A 205 6.28 6.12 14.50
CA ALA A 205 5.76 7.36 15.07
C ALA A 205 6.51 7.74 16.35
N ALA A 206 6.15 8.84 16.97
CA ALA A 206 6.63 9.13 18.32
C ALA A 206 6.14 8.09 19.33
N PRO A 207 6.89 7.80 20.42
CA PRO A 207 6.56 6.75 21.40
C PRO A 207 5.14 6.82 21.96
N ALA A 208 4.59 8.02 22.14
CA ALA A 208 3.23 8.21 22.64
C ALA A 208 2.15 7.54 21.76
N PHE A 209 2.37 7.43 20.45
CA PHE A 209 1.46 6.68 19.56
C PHE A 209 1.53 5.18 19.81
N VAL A 210 2.73 4.65 20.04
CA VAL A 210 2.92 3.24 20.40
C VAL A 210 2.22 2.94 21.70
N GLU A 211 2.37 3.77 22.72
CA GLU A 211 1.71 3.65 24.03
C GLU A 211 0.18 3.69 23.87
N ALA A 212 -0.37 4.60 23.08
CA ALA A 212 -1.81 4.69 22.83
C ALA A 212 -2.36 3.41 22.17
N VAL A 213 -1.68 2.88 21.15
CA VAL A 213 -2.09 1.63 20.49
C VAL A 213 -1.96 0.42 21.41
N MET A 214 -0.98 0.40 22.33
CA MET A 214 -0.85 -0.66 23.34
C MET A 214 -2.07 -0.76 24.26
N LEU A 215 -2.88 0.30 24.41
CA LEU A 215 -4.10 0.27 25.22
C LEU A 215 -5.26 -0.45 24.52
N VAL A 216 -5.30 -0.48 23.20
CA VAL A 216 -6.42 -1.03 22.41
C VAL A 216 -6.09 -2.39 21.79
N ARG A 217 -4.81 -2.73 21.68
CA ARG A 217 -4.38 -4.00 21.09
C ARG A 217 -4.76 -5.22 21.95
N LEU A 218 -4.96 -6.35 21.30
CA LEU A 218 -5.03 -7.63 22.02
C LEU A 218 -3.63 -8.09 22.44
N PRO A 219 -3.47 -8.70 23.62
CA PRO A 219 -2.17 -9.24 24.03
C PRO A 219 -1.74 -10.39 23.13
N TYR A 220 -0.42 -10.54 22.91
CA TYR A 220 0.16 -11.65 22.13
C TYR A 220 -0.36 -11.77 20.70
N HIS A 221 -0.74 -10.67 20.08
CA HIS A 221 -1.40 -10.62 18.76
C HIS A 221 -0.53 -11.13 17.62
N LEU A 222 0.81 -11.00 17.68
CA LEU A 222 1.73 -11.51 16.66
C LEU A 222 2.22 -12.92 17.00
N SER A 223 2.01 -13.86 16.08
CA SER A 223 2.48 -15.24 16.26
C SER A 223 4.02 -15.35 16.30
N VAL A 224 4.53 -16.34 17.01
CA VAL A 224 5.97 -16.66 17.02
C VAL A 224 6.50 -16.91 15.60
N LEU A 225 5.71 -17.58 14.75
CA LEU A 225 6.09 -17.91 13.38
C LEU A 225 6.21 -16.65 12.50
N SER A 226 5.22 -15.73 12.60
CA SER A 226 5.27 -14.45 11.85
C SER A 226 6.46 -13.61 12.29
N GLN A 227 6.71 -13.49 13.59
CA GLN A 227 7.87 -12.74 14.11
C GLN A 227 9.20 -13.31 13.61
N ALA A 228 9.38 -14.62 13.73
CA ALA A 228 10.63 -15.27 13.32
C ALA A 228 10.87 -15.20 11.80
N ALA A 229 9.83 -15.40 11.00
CA ALA A 229 9.95 -15.30 9.55
C ALA A 229 10.24 -13.85 9.12
N ALA A 230 9.62 -12.85 9.76
CA ALA A 230 9.90 -11.45 9.49
C ALA A 230 11.35 -11.07 9.85
N LEU A 231 11.88 -11.56 10.97
CA LEU A 231 13.27 -11.36 11.34
C LEU A 231 14.25 -11.94 10.31
N VAL A 232 13.92 -13.10 9.72
CA VAL A 232 14.71 -13.68 8.62
C VAL A 232 14.62 -12.79 7.39
N ALA A 233 13.44 -12.36 6.98
CA ALA A 233 13.24 -11.50 5.83
C ALA A 233 13.99 -10.15 5.97
N LEU A 234 13.99 -9.55 7.16
CA LEU A 234 14.72 -8.31 7.43
C LEU A 234 16.25 -8.48 7.35
N ARG A 235 16.79 -9.65 7.71
CA ARG A 235 18.23 -9.94 7.55
C ARG A 235 18.65 -10.04 6.08
N HIS A 236 17.71 -10.34 5.19
CA HIS A 236 17.90 -10.44 3.74
C HIS A 236 17.29 -9.24 2.99
N SER A 237 17.17 -8.09 3.67
CA SER A 237 16.56 -6.88 3.09
C SER A 237 17.29 -6.42 1.82
N ASP A 238 18.61 -6.54 1.75
CA ASP A 238 19.38 -6.12 0.57
C ASP A 238 19.01 -6.95 -0.67
N GLU A 239 18.91 -8.29 -0.54
CA GLU A 239 18.43 -9.19 -1.60
C GLU A 239 16.99 -8.88 -2.01
N THR A 240 16.15 -8.51 -1.04
CA THR A 240 14.78 -8.06 -1.27
C THR A 240 14.76 -6.79 -2.12
N LEU A 241 15.57 -5.79 -1.78
CA LEU A 241 15.64 -4.52 -2.50
C LEU A 241 16.22 -4.66 -3.91
N GLU A 242 17.15 -5.59 -4.12
CA GLU A 242 17.60 -5.95 -5.48
C GLU A 242 16.43 -6.52 -6.33
N THR A 243 15.55 -7.31 -5.72
CA THR A 243 14.35 -7.83 -6.39
C THR A 243 13.34 -6.72 -6.66
N VAL A 244 13.14 -5.81 -5.72
CA VAL A 244 12.30 -4.61 -5.89
C VAL A 244 12.78 -3.78 -7.07
N ALA A 245 14.09 -3.54 -7.20
CA ALA A 245 14.66 -2.79 -8.33
C ALA A 245 14.37 -3.46 -9.68
N LYS A 246 14.44 -4.80 -9.75
CA LYS A 246 14.08 -5.56 -10.97
C LYS A 246 12.59 -5.42 -11.30
N LEU A 247 11.72 -5.49 -10.30
CA LEU A 247 10.28 -5.30 -10.49
C LEU A 247 9.94 -3.87 -10.92
N SER A 248 10.63 -2.87 -10.40
CA SER A 248 10.45 -1.48 -10.83
C SER A 248 10.87 -1.31 -12.30
N ALA A 249 12.00 -1.88 -12.72
CA ALA A 249 12.42 -1.85 -14.12
C ALA A 249 11.42 -2.58 -15.04
N GLU A 250 10.86 -3.71 -14.61
CA GLU A 250 9.80 -4.41 -15.35
C GLU A 250 8.49 -3.59 -15.41
N ARG A 251 8.11 -2.92 -14.32
CA ARG A 251 6.97 -1.99 -14.31
C ARG A 251 7.14 -0.93 -15.42
N ASP A 252 8.30 -0.31 -15.46
CA ASP A 252 8.57 0.77 -16.42
C ASP A 252 8.57 0.24 -17.86
N ARG A 253 9.09 -0.97 -18.09
CA ARG A 253 9.01 -1.66 -19.39
C ARG A 253 7.56 -1.91 -19.82
N VAL A 254 6.74 -2.45 -18.92
CA VAL A 254 5.33 -2.76 -19.20
C VAL A 254 4.52 -1.48 -19.43
N ALA A 255 4.73 -0.44 -18.63
CA ALA A 255 4.07 0.85 -18.76
C ALA A 255 4.39 1.49 -20.13
N ALA A 256 5.66 1.47 -20.54
CA ALA A 256 6.08 1.96 -21.86
C ALA A 256 5.39 1.21 -23.00
N LYS A 257 5.32 -0.14 -22.90
CA LYS A 257 4.65 -0.97 -23.92
C LYS A 257 3.15 -0.73 -23.99
N LEU A 258 2.46 -0.55 -22.87
CA LEU A 258 1.04 -0.18 -22.85
C LEU A 258 0.81 1.17 -23.53
N THR A 259 1.70 2.14 -23.26
CA THR A 259 1.63 3.47 -23.93
C THR A 259 1.86 3.36 -25.44
N GLU A 260 2.82 2.54 -25.90
CA GLU A 260 3.03 2.25 -27.33
C GLU A 260 1.80 1.60 -27.99
N LEU A 261 1.02 0.81 -27.25
CA LEU A 261 -0.23 0.21 -27.70
C LEU A 261 -1.42 1.17 -27.68
N GLY A 262 -1.24 2.41 -27.21
CA GLY A 262 -2.27 3.46 -27.19
C GLY A 262 -3.10 3.52 -25.90
N TYR A 263 -2.77 2.74 -24.88
CA TYR A 263 -3.42 2.86 -23.58
C TYR A 263 -2.94 4.09 -22.82
N ARG A 264 -3.85 4.74 -22.10
CA ARG A 264 -3.48 5.76 -21.12
C ARG A 264 -2.96 5.07 -19.86
N VAL A 265 -1.73 5.38 -19.49
CA VAL A 265 -1.04 4.81 -18.33
C VAL A 265 -0.76 5.92 -17.32
N GLN A 266 -1.07 5.68 -16.06
CA GLN A 266 -0.69 6.59 -14.97
C GLN A 266 0.74 6.30 -14.52
N ASP A 267 1.46 7.36 -14.13
CA ASP A 267 2.78 7.23 -13.52
C ASP A 267 2.67 6.35 -12.25
N SER A 268 3.63 5.45 -12.07
CA SER A 268 3.59 4.54 -10.93
C SER A 268 4.94 4.42 -10.25
N GLU A 269 4.92 4.57 -8.93
CA GLU A 269 6.02 4.27 -8.01
C GLU A 269 5.65 3.08 -7.08
N SER A 270 4.85 2.14 -7.60
CA SER A 270 4.40 0.92 -6.90
C SER A 270 4.80 -0.34 -7.68
N ASN A 271 4.32 -1.51 -7.28
CA ASN A 271 4.54 -2.77 -8.02
C ASN A 271 3.38 -3.10 -8.97
N PHE A 272 2.61 -2.13 -9.41
CA PHE A 272 1.50 -2.29 -10.35
C PHE A 272 1.38 -1.07 -11.26
N ILE A 273 0.60 -1.23 -12.31
CA ILE A 273 0.28 -0.19 -13.29
C ILE A 273 -1.22 0.03 -13.29
N PHE A 274 -1.63 1.29 -13.24
CA PHE A 274 -3.01 1.73 -13.40
C PHE A 274 -3.16 2.32 -14.79
N PHE A 275 -4.09 1.78 -15.59
CA PHE A 275 -4.23 2.15 -17.00
C PHE A 275 -5.69 2.14 -17.41
N GLY A 276 -6.04 2.88 -18.45
CA GLY A 276 -7.43 2.95 -18.84
C GLY A 276 -7.78 4.00 -19.90
N ASP A 277 -8.81 4.78 -19.59
CA ASP A 277 -9.74 5.53 -20.43
C ASP A 277 -10.68 4.60 -21.22
N PHE A 278 -11.08 3.48 -20.57
CA PHE A 278 -12.03 2.57 -21.18
C PHE A 278 -13.47 3.09 -21.03
N ALA A 279 -14.27 3.01 -22.11
CA ALA A 279 -15.71 3.25 -22.05
C ALA A 279 -16.43 2.22 -21.17
N ASP A 280 -15.98 0.96 -21.22
CA ASP A 280 -16.45 -0.15 -20.41
C ASP A 280 -15.25 -0.97 -19.88
N GLN A 281 -14.74 -0.57 -18.70
CA GLN A 281 -13.62 -1.27 -18.07
C GLN A 281 -13.97 -2.71 -17.67
N HIS A 282 -15.26 -2.98 -17.39
CA HIS A 282 -15.67 -4.34 -17.00
C HIS A 282 -15.60 -5.29 -18.20
N ALA A 283 -16.06 -4.86 -19.37
CA ALA A 283 -15.92 -5.65 -20.60
C ALA A 283 -14.44 -5.92 -20.92
N VAL A 284 -13.55 -4.93 -20.74
CA VAL A 284 -12.11 -5.13 -20.93
C VAL A 284 -11.54 -6.11 -19.90
N PHE A 285 -11.94 -6.01 -18.63
CA PHE A 285 -11.54 -6.94 -17.58
C PHE A 285 -11.94 -8.37 -17.94
N GLU A 286 -13.18 -8.60 -18.35
CA GLU A 286 -13.67 -9.93 -18.77
C GLU A 286 -12.91 -10.44 -19.99
N ALA A 287 -12.60 -9.57 -20.96
CA ALA A 287 -11.83 -9.94 -22.15
C ALA A 287 -10.39 -10.40 -21.81
N PHE A 288 -9.73 -9.82 -20.81
CA PHE A 288 -8.47 -10.32 -20.26
C PHE A 288 -8.65 -11.67 -19.57
N LEU A 289 -9.69 -11.80 -18.74
CA LEU A 289 -9.98 -13.04 -18.00
C LEU A 289 -10.26 -14.21 -18.93
N GLU A 290 -11.04 -14.03 -20.00
CA GLU A 290 -11.32 -15.04 -21.02
C GLU A 290 -10.06 -15.54 -21.73
N ARG A 291 -9.01 -14.69 -21.82
CA ARG A 291 -7.70 -15.04 -22.39
C ARG A 291 -6.71 -15.56 -21.35
N GLY A 292 -7.20 -15.87 -20.13
CA GLY A 292 -6.42 -16.48 -19.04
C GLY A 292 -5.52 -15.50 -18.30
N VAL A 293 -5.72 -14.18 -18.47
CA VAL A 293 -4.95 -13.14 -17.78
C VAL A 293 -5.81 -12.46 -16.71
N LEU A 294 -5.46 -12.66 -15.44
CA LEU A 294 -6.16 -12.07 -14.31
C LEU A 294 -5.53 -10.75 -13.91
N ILE A 295 -6.26 -9.66 -14.13
CA ILE A 295 -5.94 -8.31 -13.68
C ILE A 295 -6.95 -7.86 -12.62
N ARG A 296 -7.07 -6.57 -12.33
CA ARG A 296 -8.00 -6.05 -11.33
C ARG A 296 -8.88 -4.95 -11.91
N ASP A 297 -10.19 -5.15 -11.83
CA ASP A 297 -11.14 -4.05 -11.77
C ASP A 297 -11.17 -3.55 -10.31
N VAL A 298 -10.79 -2.32 -10.11
CA VAL A 298 -10.63 -1.69 -8.78
C VAL A 298 -11.77 -0.70 -8.47
N GLY A 299 -12.80 -0.68 -9.35
CA GLY A 299 -13.97 0.20 -9.20
C GLY A 299 -13.68 1.67 -9.54
N ALA A 300 -12.54 2.00 -10.09
CA ALA A 300 -12.25 3.33 -10.63
C ALA A 300 -12.72 3.39 -12.08
N THR A 301 -13.72 4.23 -12.36
CA THR A 301 -14.37 4.32 -13.66
C THR A 301 -13.36 4.50 -14.80
N GLY A 302 -13.51 3.67 -15.83
CA GLY A 302 -12.67 3.68 -17.02
C GLY A 302 -11.24 3.12 -16.81
N HIS A 303 -10.91 2.53 -15.66
CA HIS A 303 -9.53 2.13 -15.38
C HIS A 303 -9.43 0.74 -14.76
N LEU A 304 -8.34 0.05 -15.09
CA LEU A 304 -7.95 -1.25 -14.56
C LEU A 304 -6.54 -1.18 -13.95
N ARG A 305 -6.20 -2.18 -13.15
CA ARG A 305 -4.89 -2.28 -12.54
C ARG A 305 -4.27 -3.66 -12.77
N VAL A 306 -3.02 -3.69 -13.27
CA VAL A 306 -2.23 -4.90 -13.39
C VAL A 306 -1.05 -4.87 -12.43
N THR A 307 -0.83 -5.96 -11.69
CA THR A 307 0.38 -6.12 -10.86
C THR A 307 1.49 -6.67 -11.72
N VAL A 308 2.68 -6.07 -11.61
CA VAL A 308 3.87 -6.53 -12.31
C VAL A 308 4.35 -7.85 -11.71
N GLY A 309 4.57 -8.84 -12.58
CA GLY A 309 5.03 -10.19 -12.24
C GLY A 309 6.39 -10.51 -12.83
N LEU A 310 6.61 -11.80 -13.11
CA LEU A 310 7.79 -12.25 -13.84
C LEU A 310 7.78 -11.76 -15.29
N PRO A 311 8.94 -11.64 -15.96
CA PRO A 311 8.98 -11.21 -17.36
C PRO A 311 8.05 -11.99 -18.28
N GLU A 312 7.96 -13.31 -18.12
CA GLU A 312 7.11 -14.19 -18.95
C GLU A 312 5.61 -13.95 -18.69
N GLU A 313 5.23 -13.60 -17.44
CA GLU A 313 3.85 -13.24 -17.10
C GLU A 313 3.50 -11.87 -17.67
N ASN A 314 4.43 -10.93 -17.58
CA ASN A 314 4.27 -9.59 -18.15
C ASN A 314 4.18 -9.63 -19.67
N ASP A 315 4.97 -10.50 -20.34
CA ASP A 315 4.92 -10.68 -21.79
C ASP A 315 3.58 -11.30 -22.23
N THR A 316 3.03 -12.24 -21.45
CA THR A 316 1.69 -12.81 -21.68
C THR A 316 0.61 -11.74 -21.56
N PHE A 317 0.67 -10.92 -20.51
CA PHE A 317 -0.24 -9.78 -20.34
C PHE A 317 -0.16 -8.80 -21.52
N LEU A 318 1.05 -8.42 -21.94
CA LEU A 318 1.26 -7.49 -23.05
C LEU A 318 0.76 -8.05 -24.40
N ALA A 319 0.91 -9.35 -24.64
CA ALA A 319 0.40 -9.99 -25.84
C ALA A 319 -1.14 -9.90 -25.91
N VAL A 320 -1.83 -10.14 -24.78
CA VAL A 320 -3.28 -9.99 -24.69
C VAL A 320 -3.68 -8.50 -24.83
N ALA A 321 -2.97 -7.60 -24.20
CA ALA A 321 -3.22 -6.16 -24.33
C ALA A 321 -3.10 -5.69 -25.80
N ALA A 322 -2.10 -6.18 -26.53
CA ALA A 322 -1.94 -5.87 -27.95
C ALA A 322 -3.10 -6.40 -28.80
N ASP A 323 -3.56 -7.65 -28.55
CA ASP A 323 -4.72 -8.24 -29.21
C ASP A 323 -5.99 -7.40 -28.99
N LEU A 324 -6.25 -7.00 -27.74
CA LEU A 324 -7.43 -6.19 -27.38
C LEU A 324 -7.37 -4.78 -27.99
N ALA A 325 -6.22 -4.14 -28.03
CA ALA A 325 -6.03 -2.84 -28.67
C ALA A 325 -6.33 -2.87 -30.17
N HIS A 326 -5.91 -3.95 -30.88
CA HIS A 326 -6.19 -4.14 -32.29
C HIS A 326 -7.67 -4.40 -32.63
N HIS A 327 -8.43 -4.97 -31.68
CA HIS A 327 -9.84 -5.29 -31.86
C HIS A 327 -10.79 -4.20 -31.34
N GLY A 328 -10.26 -3.05 -30.87
CA GLY A 328 -11.05 -1.91 -30.41
C GLY A 328 -11.84 -2.18 -29.14
N VAL A 329 -11.53 -3.22 -28.39
CA VAL A 329 -12.26 -3.57 -27.16
C VAL A 329 -12.07 -2.46 -26.12
N GLY A 330 -13.17 -1.80 -25.77
CA GLY A 330 -13.21 -0.78 -24.71
C GLY A 330 -12.99 0.68 -25.19
N ASN A 331 -12.82 0.93 -26.48
CA ASN A 331 -12.74 2.29 -27.03
C ASN A 331 -14.08 2.72 -27.66
N ASP A 332 -14.47 3.99 -27.50
CA ASP A 332 -15.72 4.58 -28.05
C ASP A 332 -15.80 4.60 -29.59
N ASP A 333 -14.76 4.23 -30.31
CA ASP A 333 -14.67 4.27 -31.77
C ASP A 333 -15.04 2.95 -32.49
N ASP A 334 -15.77 2.01 -31.86
CA ASP A 334 -16.29 0.83 -32.56
C ASP A 334 -17.54 1.20 -33.38
N PRO A 335 -17.43 1.33 -34.71
CA PRO A 335 -18.58 1.63 -35.57
C PRO A 335 -19.61 0.49 -35.63
N HIS A 336 -19.35 -0.67 -35.03
CA HIS A 336 -20.25 -1.84 -35.03
C HIS A 336 -21.19 -1.90 -33.80
N ALA A 337 -20.99 -1.08 -32.75
CA ALA A 337 -21.86 -1.04 -31.58
C ALA A 337 -23.25 -0.43 -31.87
N GLN A 338 -23.45 0.23 -33.01
CA GLN A 338 -24.75 0.84 -33.37
C GLN A 338 -25.72 -0.09 -34.14
N GLY A 339 -25.41 -1.36 -34.35
CA GLY A 339 -26.20 -2.29 -35.18
C GLY A 339 -27.14 -3.25 -34.45
N ALA A 340 -27.19 -3.25 -33.11
CA ALA A 340 -27.95 -4.25 -32.36
C ALA A 340 -29.24 -3.71 -31.67
N ALA A 341 -29.73 -2.53 -32.08
CA ALA A 341 -31.02 -1.97 -31.60
C ALA A 341 -31.92 -1.66 -32.79
N GLN A 342 -32.45 -2.70 -33.44
CA GLN A 342 -33.71 -2.66 -34.23
C GLN A 342 -34.52 -3.94 -33.99
#